data_63db4147a52c45c0ee0d56c9ba648344
#
_entry.id   63db4147a52c45c0ee0d56c9ba648344
#
_cell.length_a   1.000
_cell.length_b   1.000
_cell.length_c   1.000
_cell.angle_alpha   90.00
_cell.angle_beta   90.00
_cell.angle_gamma   90.00
#
_symmetry.space_group_name_H-M   'P 1'
#
loop_
_entity.id
_entity.type
_entity.pdbx_description
1 polymer ?
#
loop_
_entity_poly.entity_id
_entity_poly.type
_entity_poly.pdbx_seq_one_letter_code
_entity_poly.pdbx_strand_id
1 'polypeptide(L)'
;AKNVVWSIGKATGTLTVSKTTIKLSLSKLTDTFTIGGNHDGTLSVTSSATGVATVSRSGNTVTVSHVNQTNGEATITVSCTAGTNYSAPASKTVKVTAEFILATLNDNSWAAIHSVSGTGASYWAVGDRKAVTVNGTVGTQAVNGTYYAYIIGFNHNSSKEGNGITFGTFKTALSGGTDICLVDGYYSNYSTNGTKYFNMNHSSNTNVGGWKGCDLRYDVLGSTNTNDGDATATTATNPVANTLMA
;
A
#
# COMPACT_ATOMS: atom_id res chain seq x y z
N ALA A 1 53.30 44.42 -32.95
CA ALA A 1 51.87 44.13 -32.77
C ALA A 1 51.71 43.21 -31.54
N LYS A 2 50.85 43.58 -30.56
CA LYS A 2 50.49 42.67 -29.44
C LYS A 2 49.36 41.78 -29.92
N ASN A 3 49.58 40.45 -29.92
CA ASN A 3 48.50 39.50 -30.12
C ASN A 3 47.54 39.55 -28.93
N VAL A 4 46.34 40.01 -29.20
CA VAL A 4 45.23 39.94 -28.22
C VAL A 4 44.57 38.57 -28.41
N VAL A 5 44.73 37.68 -27.40
CA VAL A 5 44.05 36.41 -27.39
C VAL A 5 42.68 36.61 -26.71
N TRP A 6 41.62 36.44 -27.47
CA TRP A 6 40.26 36.44 -26.95
C TRP A 6 39.91 35.05 -26.50
N SER A 7 39.50 34.88 -25.28
CA SER A 7 38.93 33.64 -24.74
C SER A 7 37.45 33.84 -24.49
N ILE A 8 36.63 33.08 -25.15
CA ILE A 8 35.18 32.98 -24.92
C ILE A 8 34.95 31.88 -23.94
N GLY A 9 34.46 32.19 -22.73
CA GLY A 9 34.07 31.20 -21.74
C GLY A 9 32.82 30.37 -22.19
N LYS A 10 32.67 29.17 -21.67
CA LYS A 10 31.48 28.36 -21.94
C LYS A 10 30.23 29.03 -21.34
N ALA A 11 29.12 28.94 -22.06
CA ALA A 11 27.80 29.34 -21.55
C ALA A 11 27.35 28.36 -20.45
N THR A 12 26.45 28.78 -19.59
CA THR A 12 25.86 27.93 -18.56
C THR A 12 24.99 26.83 -19.21
N GLY A 13 25.33 25.56 -18.97
CA GLY A 13 24.53 24.44 -19.41
C GLY A 13 23.26 24.27 -18.59
N THR A 14 22.19 23.80 -19.21
CA THR A 14 20.92 23.50 -18.55
C THR A 14 20.40 22.13 -18.97
N LEU A 15 19.73 21.41 -18.06
CA LEU A 15 18.96 20.20 -18.32
C LEU A 15 17.52 20.40 -17.89
N THR A 16 16.59 19.88 -18.69
CA THR A 16 15.18 19.76 -18.34
C THR A 16 14.72 18.33 -18.63
N VAL A 17 13.70 17.87 -17.94
CA VAL A 17 13.03 16.60 -18.19
C VAL A 17 11.52 16.84 -18.34
N SER A 18 10.87 16.16 -19.28
CA SER A 18 9.44 16.36 -19.55
C SER A 18 8.53 15.75 -18.49
N LYS A 19 9.06 14.89 -17.62
CA LYS A 19 8.36 14.30 -16.47
C LYS A 19 9.28 14.28 -15.27
N THR A 20 8.71 14.49 -14.08
CA THR A 20 9.40 14.35 -12.79
C THR A 20 9.02 13.06 -12.05
N THR A 21 7.90 12.45 -12.45
CA THR A 21 7.40 11.19 -11.90
C THR A 21 6.91 10.26 -13.00
N ILE A 22 7.08 8.94 -12.78
CA ILE A 22 6.58 7.87 -13.64
C ILE A 22 5.98 6.80 -12.72
N LYS A 23 4.80 6.30 -13.09
CA LYS A 23 4.19 5.12 -12.47
C LYS A 23 4.18 3.97 -13.48
N LEU A 24 4.78 2.83 -13.09
CA LEU A 24 4.72 1.56 -13.83
C LEU A 24 3.71 0.63 -13.14
N SER A 25 2.95 -0.11 -13.95
CA SER A 25 1.89 -1.01 -13.50
C SER A 25 1.67 -2.11 -14.52
N LEU A 26 0.80 -3.09 -14.24
CA LEU A 26 0.43 -4.13 -15.22
C LEU A 26 -0.13 -3.56 -16.54
N SER A 27 -0.85 -2.46 -16.47
CA SER A 27 -1.37 -1.76 -17.64
C SER A 27 -0.34 -0.85 -18.32
N LYS A 28 0.78 -0.59 -17.66
CA LYS A 28 1.83 0.33 -18.15
C LYS A 28 3.22 -0.18 -17.77
N LEU A 29 3.70 -1.14 -18.50
CA LEU A 29 4.99 -1.81 -18.27
C LEU A 29 6.20 -0.94 -18.59
N THR A 30 6.00 0.08 -19.45
CA THR A 30 7.03 1.04 -19.82
C THR A 30 6.44 2.45 -19.87
N ASP A 31 7.29 3.45 -19.69
CA ASP A 31 6.95 4.86 -19.93
C ASP A 31 8.17 5.60 -20.48
N THR A 32 7.94 6.75 -21.09
CA THR A 32 9.00 7.56 -21.67
C THR A 32 8.97 8.98 -21.16
N PHE A 33 10.14 9.62 -21.15
CA PHE A 33 10.29 11.05 -20.99
C PHE A 33 11.37 11.58 -21.91
N THR A 34 11.38 12.87 -22.15
CA THR A 34 12.39 13.53 -23.00
C THR A 34 13.30 14.40 -22.17
N ILE A 35 14.56 14.49 -22.60
CA ILE A 35 15.59 15.39 -22.07
C ILE A 35 15.64 16.60 -22.97
N GLY A 36 15.67 17.77 -22.38
CA GLY A 36 15.83 19.06 -23.06
C GLY A 36 16.83 19.95 -22.33
N GLY A 37 16.94 21.19 -22.80
CA GLY A 37 17.84 22.20 -22.24
C GLY A 37 19.03 22.50 -23.17
N ASN A 38 19.89 23.41 -22.74
CA ASN A 38 21.07 23.84 -23.50
C ASN A 38 22.29 23.05 -23.03
N HIS A 39 22.72 22.11 -23.79
CA HIS A 39 23.90 21.27 -23.54
C HIS A 39 24.46 20.71 -24.85
N ASP A 40 25.75 20.44 -24.88
CA ASP A 40 26.46 19.82 -26.00
C ASP A 40 27.47 18.77 -25.49
N GLY A 41 27.40 18.39 -24.23
CA GLY A 41 28.19 17.32 -23.66
C GLY A 41 27.55 15.95 -23.81
N THR A 42 28.16 14.93 -23.21
CA THR A 42 27.64 13.55 -23.24
C THR A 42 26.57 13.34 -22.17
N LEU A 43 25.38 12.96 -22.61
CA LEU A 43 24.26 12.60 -21.73
C LEU A 43 24.45 11.17 -21.17
N SER A 44 24.22 11.03 -19.87
CA SER A 44 24.14 9.75 -19.16
C SER A 44 22.82 9.65 -18.41
N VAL A 45 22.24 8.45 -18.38
CA VAL A 45 20.99 8.15 -17.67
C VAL A 45 21.20 6.88 -16.87
N THR A 46 20.91 6.93 -15.57
CA THR A 46 21.08 5.79 -14.65
C THR A 46 19.85 5.59 -13.78
N SER A 47 19.61 4.35 -13.36
CA SER A 47 18.59 3.99 -12.36
C SER A 47 19.25 3.64 -11.03
N SER A 48 18.70 4.12 -9.94
CA SER A 48 19.17 3.79 -8.58
C SER A 48 18.79 2.36 -8.15
N ALA A 49 17.78 1.75 -8.80
CA ALA A 49 17.26 0.42 -8.49
C ALA A 49 16.97 -0.36 -9.76
N THR A 50 18.01 -0.93 -10.37
CA THR A 50 17.92 -1.67 -11.64
C THR A 50 17.10 -2.97 -11.53
N GLY A 51 16.82 -3.48 -10.33
CA GLY A 51 15.90 -4.59 -10.09
C GLY A 51 14.42 -4.17 -10.12
N VAL A 52 14.12 -2.89 -10.04
CA VAL A 52 12.76 -2.33 -10.11
C VAL A 52 12.49 -1.74 -11.49
N ALA A 53 13.37 -0.87 -11.94
CA ALA A 53 13.23 -0.21 -13.23
C ALA A 53 14.59 -0.04 -13.91
N THR A 54 14.64 -0.36 -15.21
CA THR A 54 15.78 -0.11 -16.07
C THR A 54 15.50 1.06 -16.99
N VAL A 55 16.56 1.64 -17.56
CA VAL A 55 16.48 2.74 -18.52
C VAL A 55 17.27 2.44 -19.77
N SER A 56 16.72 2.86 -20.90
CA SER A 56 17.43 2.97 -22.17
C SER A 56 17.23 4.35 -22.77
N ARG A 57 18.18 4.83 -23.58
CA ARG A 57 18.11 6.15 -24.20
C ARG A 57 18.37 6.07 -25.72
N SER A 58 17.54 6.73 -26.47
CA SER A 58 17.74 6.97 -27.88
C SER A 58 17.59 8.48 -28.18
N GLY A 59 18.66 9.10 -28.59
CA GLY A 59 18.67 10.56 -28.70
C GLY A 59 18.34 11.23 -27.36
N ASN A 60 17.32 12.06 -27.34
CA ASN A 60 16.82 12.73 -26.13
C ASN A 60 15.66 12.00 -25.47
N THR A 61 15.21 10.88 -26.03
CA THR A 61 14.12 10.08 -25.45
C THR A 61 14.69 9.01 -24.52
N VAL A 62 14.22 8.98 -23.29
CA VAL A 62 14.51 7.95 -22.29
C VAL A 62 13.29 7.06 -22.14
N THR A 63 13.50 5.75 -22.27
CA THR A 63 12.49 4.73 -21.97
C THR A 63 12.82 4.11 -20.60
N VAL A 64 11.84 4.11 -19.73
CA VAL A 64 11.87 3.45 -18.41
C VAL A 64 11.05 2.18 -18.52
N SER A 65 11.64 1.04 -18.17
CA SER A 65 11.00 -0.28 -18.28
C SER A 65 11.01 -0.98 -16.91
N HIS A 66 9.92 -1.66 -16.59
CA HIS A 66 9.84 -2.51 -15.39
C HIS A 66 10.82 -3.69 -15.48
N VAL A 67 11.12 -4.29 -14.33
CA VAL A 67 11.92 -5.52 -14.24
C VAL A 67 11.11 -6.56 -13.46
N ASN A 68 10.76 -7.67 -14.11
CA ASN A 68 10.04 -8.82 -13.52
C ASN A 68 8.81 -8.43 -12.68
N GLN A 69 8.13 -7.32 -13.03
CA GLN A 69 7.00 -6.79 -12.26
C GLN A 69 7.32 -6.61 -10.76
N THR A 70 8.56 -6.26 -10.46
CA THR A 70 9.00 -6.02 -9.09
C THR A 70 8.42 -4.69 -8.59
N ASN A 71 7.72 -4.74 -7.45
CA ASN A 71 7.24 -3.54 -6.77
C ASN A 71 8.40 -2.77 -6.14
N GLY A 72 8.31 -1.46 -6.14
CA GLY A 72 9.31 -0.62 -5.49
C GLY A 72 9.45 0.76 -6.11
N GLU A 73 10.46 1.47 -5.67
CA GLU A 73 10.80 2.79 -6.18
C GLU A 73 12.19 2.80 -6.79
N ALA A 74 12.36 3.61 -7.80
CA ALA A 74 13.66 3.92 -8.40
C ALA A 74 13.75 5.43 -8.69
N THR A 75 14.96 5.97 -8.61
CA THR A 75 15.25 7.32 -9.07
C THR A 75 16.09 7.24 -10.34
N ILE A 76 15.56 7.79 -11.43
CA ILE A 76 16.31 7.93 -12.68
C ILE A 76 17.05 9.26 -12.62
N THR A 77 18.37 9.21 -12.75
CA THR A 77 19.22 10.39 -12.78
C THR A 77 19.71 10.64 -14.20
N VAL A 78 19.46 11.85 -14.68
CA VAL A 78 19.96 12.37 -15.97
C VAL A 78 21.09 13.32 -15.67
N SER A 79 22.25 13.09 -16.24
CA SER A 79 23.43 13.96 -16.14
C SER A 79 24.01 14.24 -17.54
N CYS A 80 24.76 15.30 -17.64
CA CYS A 80 25.49 15.67 -18.86
C CYS A 80 26.87 16.22 -18.49
N THR A 81 27.88 15.78 -19.20
CA THR A 81 29.24 16.36 -19.05
C THR A 81 29.28 17.78 -19.63
N ALA A 82 30.32 18.53 -19.32
CA ALA A 82 30.60 19.75 -20.05
C ALA A 82 30.89 19.44 -21.53
N GLY A 83 30.32 20.21 -22.42
CA GLY A 83 30.61 20.16 -23.86
C GLY A 83 31.59 21.23 -24.28
N THR A 84 31.61 21.52 -25.57
CA THR A 84 32.49 22.57 -26.16
C THR A 84 31.99 23.97 -25.78
N ASN A 85 30.66 24.19 -25.91
CA ASN A 85 30.05 25.51 -25.79
C ASN A 85 29.37 25.72 -24.44
N TYR A 86 29.01 24.64 -23.71
CA TYR A 86 28.29 24.70 -22.43
C TYR A 86 29.06 24.05 -21.30
N SER A 87 28.98 24.64 -20.10
CA SER A 87 29.42 24.02 -18.86
C SER A 87 28.52 22.81 -18.53
N ALA A 88 29.01 21.90 -17.67
CA ALA A 88 28.20 20.79 -17.18
C ALA A 88 26.95 21.32 -16.44
N PRO A 89 25.74 20.94 -16.88
CA PRO A 89 24.52 21.35 -16.19
C PRO A 89 24.30 20.54 -14.92
N ALA A 90 23.49 21.08 -14.00
CA ALA A 90 23.01 20.33 -12.86
C ALA A 90 22.16 19.13 -13.31
N SER A 91 22.37 17.97 -12.69
CA SER A 91 21.60 16.74 -12.95
C SER A 91 20.12 16.94 -12.67
N LYS A 92 19.27 16.16 -13.35
CA LYS A 92 17.83 16.08 -13.13
C LYS A 92 17.44 14.67 -12.73
N THR A 93 16.38 14.56 -11.95
CA THR A 93 15.86 13.27 -11.49
C THR A 93 14.41 13.07 -11.87
N VAL A 94 14.04 11.81 -12.13
CA VAL A 94 12.66 11.37 -12.34
C VAL A 94 12.40 10.24 -11.35
N LYS A 95 11.39 10.42 -10.47
CA LYS A 95 10.97 9.37 -9.53
C LYS A 95 10.13 8.35 -10.27
N VAL A 96 10.45 7.06 -10.12
CA VAL A 96 9.69 5.94 -10.66
C VAL A 96 9.09 5.17 -9.50
N THR A 97 7.79 4.93 -9.55
CA THR A 97 7.08 4.00 -8.65
C THR A 97 6.57 2.85 -9.50
N ALA A 98 6.96 1.63 -9.16
CA ALA A 98 6.51 0.40 -9.80
C ALA A 98 5.57 -0.34 -8.86
N GLU A 99 4.32 -0.52 -9.30
CA GLU A 99 3.26 -1.16 -8.51
C GLU A 99 2.45 -2.09 -9.42
N PHE A 100 2.64 -3.39 -9.24
CA PHE A 100 2.02 -4.47 -10.01
C PHE A 100 1.11 -5.27 -9.09
N ILE A 101 0.00 -5.77 -9.64
CA ILE A 101 -0.86 -6.70 -8.90
C ILE A 101 -0.34 -8.11 -9.14
N LEU A 102 0.07 -8.77 -8.06
CA LEU A 102 0.65 -10.10 -8.10
C LEU A 102 -0.44 -11.16 -7.89
N ALA A 103 -0.24 -12.35 -8.46
CA ALA A 103 -1.21 -13.44 -8.41
C ALA A 103 -1.48 -13.93 -6.96
N THR A 104 -0.46 -13.96 -6.11
CA THR A 104 -0.60 -14.29 -4.69
C THR A 104 -1.04 -13.05 -3.92
N LEU A 105 -2.18 -13.11 -3.25
CA LEU A 105 -2.71 -11.99 -2.47
C LEU A 105 -1.68 -11.47 -1.45
N ASN A 106 -1.00 -12.38 -0.75
CA ASN A 106 -0.02 -12.02 0.28
C ASN A 106 1.16 -11.20 -0.21
N ASP A 107 1.53 -11.34 -1.48
CA ASP A 107 2.71 -10.68 -2.05
C ASP A 107 2.44 -9.22 -2.46
N ASN A 108 1.17 -8.80 -2.41
CA ASN A 108 0.76 -7.44 -2.72
C ASN A 108 0.80 -6.54 -1.48
N SER A 109 1.09 -5.25 -1.65
CA SER A 109 0.85 -4.26 -0.61
C SER A 109 -0.65 -4.04 -0.39
N TRP A 110 -1.05 -3.56 0.80
CA TRP A 110 -2.44 -3.17 1.04
C TRP A 110 -2.91 -2.05 0.10
N ALA A 111 -2.01 -1.13 -0.27
CA ALA A 111 -2.29 -0.08 -1.24
C ALA A 111 -2.57 -0.66 -2.64
N ALA A 112 -1.80 -1.68 -3.08
CA ALA A 112 -2.04 -2.38 -4.33
C ALA A 112 -3.39 -3.11 -4.31
N ILE A 113 -3.71 -3.83 -3.22
CA ILE A 113 -4.99 -4.51 -3.04
C ILE A 113 -6.14 -3.50 -3.08
N HIS A 114 -6.01 -2.38 -2.37
CA HIS A 114 -7.02 -1.32 -2.37
C HIS A 114 -7.26 -0.75 -3.78
N SER A 115 -6.19 -0.54 -4.55
CA SER A 115 -6.29 0.05 -5.90
C SER A 115 -7.12 -0.77 -6.88
N VAL A 116 -7.30 -2.06 -6.63
CA VAL A 116 -8.08 -3.00 -7.45
C VAL A 116 -9.23 -3.66 -6.69
N SER A 117 -9.59 -3.15 -5.52
CA SER A 117 -10.60 -3.76 -4.66
C SER A 117 -11.94 -3.98 -5.37
N GLY A 118 -12.35 -3.05 -6.23
CA GLY A 118 -13.59 -3.16 -7.02
C GLY A 118 -13.57 -4.27 -8.08
N THR A 119 -12.40 -4.75 -8.47
CA THR A 119 -12.20 -5.84 -9.44
C THR A 119 -11.40 -7.00 -8.86
N GLY A 120 -11.31 -7.09 -7.53
CA GLY A 120 -10.48 -8.05 -6.81
C GLY A 120 -10.71 -9.50 -7.20
N ALA A 121 -11.95 -9.88 -7.54
CA ALA A 121 -12.28 -11.22 -8.03
C ALA A 121 -11.60 -11.63 -9.35
N SER A 122 -11.03 -10.66 -10.09
CA SER A 122 -10.24 -10.94 -11.29
C SER A 122 -8.81 -11.38 -10.97
N TYR A 123 -8.36 -11.18 -9.74
CA TYR A 123 -6.99 -11.46 -9.30
C TYR A 123 -6.92 -12.56 -8.25
N TRP A 124 -7.88 -12.62 -7.33
CA TRP A 124 -7.86 -13.49 -6.15
C TRP A 124 -9.19 -14.18 -5.95
N ALA A 125 -9.17 -15.24 -5.14
CA ALA A 125 -10.32 -16.07 -4.81
C ALA A 125 -10.72 -15.94 -3.32
N VAL A 126 -11.96 -16.33 -3.01
CA VAL A 126 -12.40 -16.53 -1.63
C VAL A 126 -11.50 -17.56 -0.95
N GLY A 127 -11.03 -17.25 0.25
CA GLY A 127 -10.08 -18.06 1.00
C GLY A 127 -8.62 -17.65 0.84
N ASP A 128 -8.26 -16.84 -0.18
CA ASP A 128 -6.91 -16.29 -0.28
C ASP A 128 -6.60 -15.42 0.93
N ARG A 129 -5.34 -15.44 1.37
CA ARG A 129 -4.92 -14.87 2.65
C ARG A 129 -3.82 -13.85 2.49
N LYS A 130 -3.83 -12.89 3.42
CA LYS A 130 -2.78 -11.88 3.55
C LYS A 130 -2.35 -11.73 4.99
N ALA A 131 -1.03 -11.70 5.19
CA ALA A 131 -0.43 -11.45 6.49
C ALA A 131 -0.81 -10.06 7.03
N VAL A 132 -1.17 -10.05 8.31
CA VAL A 132 -1.48 -8.85 9.10
C VAL A 132 -0.73 -8.96 10.42
N THR A 133 0.03 -7.93 10.78
CA THR A 133 0.61 -7.84 12.12
C THR A 133 -0.42 -7.24 13.07
N VAL A 134 -0.79 -8.00 14.07
CA VAL A 134 -1.72 -7.57 15.12
C VAL A 134 -0.96 -7.47 16.42
N ASN A 135 -1.21 -6.43 17.19
CA ASN A 135 -0.56 -6.21 18.47
C ASN A 135 -1.55 -5.58 19.45
N GLY A 136 -2.07 -6.39 20.34
CA GLY A 136 -3.04 -5.92 21.33
C GLY A 136 -3.49 -7.01 22.30
N THR A 137 -4.40 -6.62 23.16
CA THR A 137 -5.02 -7.51 24.15
C THR A 137 -6.51 -7.22 24.21
N VAL A 138 -7.32 -8.27 24.16
CA VAL A 138 -8.77 -8.21 24.35
C VAL A 138 -9.07 -8.92 25.67
N GLY A 139 -9.46 -8.18 26.68
CA GLY A 139 -9.59 -8.74 28.04
C GLY A 139 -8.25 -9.27 28.53
N THR A 140 -8.17 -10.57 28.76
CA THR A 140 -6.93 -11.27 29.12
C THR A 140 -6.25 -11.95 27.93
N GLN A 141 -6.91 -11.98 26.79
CA GLN A 141 -6.40 -12.61 25.58
C GLN A 141 -5.39 -11.70 24.87
N ALA A 142 -4.13 -12.07 24.88
CA ALA A 142 -3.12 -11.42 24.07
C ALA A 142 -3.24 -11.89 22.61
N VAL A 143 -3.33 -10.94 21.69
CA VAL A 143 -3.33 -11.18 20.24
C VAL A 143 -2.15 -10.44 19.65
N ASN A 144 -0.98 -11.05 19.69
CA ASN A 144 0.27 -10.44 19.24
C ASN A 144 0.97 -11.35 18.23
N GLY A 145 1.32 -10.80 17.09
CA GLY A 145 2.06 -11.53 16.07
C GLY A 145 1.54 -11.33 14.67
N THR A 146 1.98 -12.19 13.77
CA THR A 146 1.51 -12.23 12.39
C THR A 146 0.41 -13.26 12.25
N TYR A 147 -0.74 -12.79 11.82
CA TYR A 147 -1.91 -13.58 11.48
C TYR A 147 -2.29 -13.33 10.03
N TYR A 148 -3.33 -14.01 9.54
CA TYR A 148 -3.67 -13.98 8.12
C TYR A 148 -5.16 -13.67 7.93
N ALA A 149 -5.47 -12.45 7.51
CA ALA A 149 -6.79 -12.09 7.05
C ALA A 149 -7.10 -12.85 5.75
N TYR A 150 -8.32 -13.30 5.55
CA TYR A 150 -8.72 -14.05 4.36
C TYR A 150 -9.94 -13.45 3.68
N ILE A 151 -9.99 -13.58 2.36
CA ILE A 151 -11.13 -13.12 1.58
C ILE A 151 -12.34 -14.00 1.86
N ILE A 152 -13.44 -13.41 2.31
CA ILE A 152 -14.72 -14.08 2.49
C ILE A 152 -15.70 -13.81 1.34
N GLY A 153 -15.42 -12.79 0.53
CA GLY A 153 -16.21 -12.51 -0.66
C GLY A 153 -15.87 -11.20 -1.33
N PHE A 154 -16.58 -10.95 -2.41
CA PHE A 154 -16.42 -9.75 -3.24
C PHE A 154 -17.78 -9.09 -3.44
N ASN A 155 -17.82 -7.78 -3.40
CA ASN A 155 -18.99 -6.96 -3.72
C ASN A 155 -20.25 -7.32 -2.91
N HIS A 156 -20.11 -7.72 -1.66
CA HIS A 156 -21.21 -8.20 -0.80
C HIS A 156 -22.33 -7.17 -0.62
N ASN A 157 -21.98 -5.90 -0.56
CA ASN A 157 -22.92 -4.81 -0.32
C ASN A 157 -22.69 -3.67 -1.31
N SER A 158 -22.51 -4.00 -2.58
CA SER A 158 -22.11 -3.05 -3.63
C SER A 158 -23.07 -1.87 -3.79
N SER A 159 -24.33 -2.04 -3.43
CA SER A 159 -25.35 -0.96 -3.50
C SER A 159 -25.14 0.14 -2.44
N LYS A 160 -24.43 -0.16 -1.33
CA LYS A 160 -24.18 0.78 -0.24
C LYS A 160 -22.71 1.13 -0.05
N GLU A 161 -21.83 0.16 -0.26
CA GLU A 161 -20.40 0.29 0.00
C GLU A 161 -19.57 0.37 -1.28
N GLY A 162 -20.21 0.21 -2.44
CA GLY A 162 -19.53 0.04 -3.71
C GLY A 162 -18.94 -1.36 -3.87
N ASN A 163 -18.22 -1.57 -4.97
CA ASN A 163 -17.53 -2.82 -5.22
C ASN A 163 -16.26 -2.89 -4.37
N GLY A 164 -16.03 -4.03 -3.73
CA GLY A 164 -14.88 -4.21 -2.85
C GLY A 164 -14.60 -5.65 -2.48
N ILE A 165 -13.50 -5.86 -1.78
CA ILE A 165 -13.09 -7.14 -1.19
C ILE A 165 -13.51 -7.14 0.27
N THR A 166 -14.21 -8.17 0.69
CA THR A 166 -14.56 -8.37 2.10
C THR A 166 -13.59 -9.36 2.72
N PHE A 167 -12.89 -8.94 3.76
CA PHE A 167 -11.98 -9.78 4.52
C PHE A 167 -12.66 -10.31 5.78
N GLY A 168 -12.39 -11.57 6.10
CA GLY A 168 -12.72 -12.18 7.37
C GLY A 168 -11.62 -12.01 8.41
N THR A 169 -11.92 -12.47 9.62
CA THR A 169 -10.95 -12.52 10.71
C THR A 169 -9.84 -13.53 10.47
N PHE A 170 -8.93 -13.64 11.38
CA PHE A 170 -7.62 -14.21 11.13
C PHE A 170 -7.55 -15.73 11.18
N LYS A 171 -6.67 -16.25 10.35
CA LYS A 171 -6.12 -17.62 10.43
C LYS A 171 -4.71 -17.60 11.02
N THR A 172 -4.28 -18.74 11.55
CA THR A 172 -2.92 -18.92 12.11
C THR A 172 -1.84 -19.13 11.05
N ALA A 173 -2.19 -19.42 9.80
CA ALA A 173 -1.24 -19.69 8.72
C ALA A 173 -1.79 -19.26 7.35
N LEU A 174 -0.90 -19.05 6.37
CA LEU A 174 -1.25 -18.76 4.97
C LEU A 174 -2.02 -19.92 4.30
N SER A 175 -1.73 -21.14 4.68
CA SER A 175 -2.42 -22.35 4.21
C SER A 175 -2.65 -23.29 5.38
N GLY A 176 -3.81 -23.93 5.45
CA GLY A 176 -4.19 -24.68 6.63
C GLY A 176 -4.42 -23.79 7.85
N GLY A 177 -4.00 -24.25 9.02
CA GLY A 177 -4.15 -23.49 10.28
C GLY A 177 -5.60 -23.44 10.78
N THR A 178 -5.76 -22.80 11.93
CA THR A 178 -7.06 -22.63 12.61
C THR A 178 -7.46 -21.17 12.62
N ASP A 179 -8.71 -20.90 12.94
CA ASP A 179 -9.17 -19.54 13.21
C ASP A 179 -8.58 -19.03 14.51
N ILE A 180 -8.30 -17.72 14.54
CA ILE A 180 -7.90 -17.02 15.76
C ILE A 180 -9.16 -16.53 16.45
N CYS A 181 -9.30 -16.87 17.72
CA CYS A 181 -10.26 -16.25 18.58
C CYS A 181 -9.72 -14.87 19.02
N LEU A 182 -10.40 -13.80 18.64
CA LEU A 182 -10.06 -12.43 19.03
C LEU A 182 -10.59 -12.06 20.40
N VAL A 183 -11.33 -12.95 21.04
CA VAL A 183 -11.95 -12.74 22.34
C VAL A 183 -11.59 -13.89 23.25
N ASP A 184 -11.35 -13.58 24.52
CA ASP A 184 -11.02 -14.57 25.55
C ASP A 184 -12.25 -15.33 26.10
N GLY A 185 -13.34 -15.31 25.34
CA GLY A 185 -14.65 -15.70 25.78
C GLY A 185 -14.73 -17.06 26.46
N TYR A 186 -14.72 -17.05 27.74
CA TYR A 186 -15.22 -18.19 28.51
C TYR A 186 -16.75 -18.16 28.51
N TYR A 187 -17.31 -18.86 27.54
CA TYR A 187 -18.73 -18.83 27.22
C TYR A 187 -19.66 -19.41 28.31
N SER A 188 -19.15 -20.08 29.33
CA SER A 188 -19.96 -20.84 30.28
C SER A 188 -20.61 -19.98 31.37
N ASN A 189 -20.27 -18.73 31.45
CA ASN A 189 -20.85 -17.82 32.44
C ASN A 189 -21.35 -16.56 31.77
N TYR A 190 -22.63 -16.48 31.56
CA TYR A 190 -23.32 -15.27 31.09
C TYR A 190 -23.29 -14.12 32.09
N SER A 191 -22.32 -14.02 32.95
CA SER A 191 -22.30 -12.96 33.89
C SER A 191 -21.66 -11.71 33.31
N THR A 192 -22.34 -10.74 33.41
CA THR A 192 -22.30 -9.33 33.29
C THR A 192 -20.98 -8.66 33.56
N ASN A 193 -19.88 -9.00 33.19
CA ASN A 193 -18.72 -8.10 33.35
C ASN A 193 -17.55 -8.42 32.47
N GLY A 194 -17.32 -7.55 31.57
CA GLY A 194 -16.03 -7.03 31.11
C GLY A 194 -15.00 -7.99 30.49
N THR A 195 -15.18 -9.28 30.60
CA THR A 195 -14.22 -10.27 30.11
C THR A 195 -14.83 -11.32 29.21
N LYS A 196 -16.10 -11.16 28.80
CA LYS A 196 -16.83 -12.18 28.05
C LYS A 196 -17.44 -11.61 26.79
N TYR A 197 -16.62 -11.45 25.81
CA TYR A 197 -16.90 -10.73 24.59
C TYR A 197 -17.80 -11.46 23.58
N PHE A 198 -18.37 -12.60 23.95
CA PHE A 198 -19.39 -13.29 23.18
C PHE A 198 -20.81 -13.01 23.64
N ASN A 199 -21.01 -12.22 24.68
CA ASN A 199 -22.36 -11.85 25.09
C ASN A 199 -23.06 -11.07 23.99
N MET A 200 -24.34 -11.40 23.78
CA MET A 200 -25.21 -10.66 22.84
C MET A 200 -25.73 -9.36 23.44
N ASN A 201 -25.48 -9.13 24.73
CA ASN A 201 -25.80 -7.89 25.43
C ASN A 201 -24.68 -7.54 26.40
N HIS A 202 -24.11 -6.36 26.27
CA HIS A 202 -23.02 -5.85 27.09
C HIS A 202 -23.39 -5.67 28.58
N SER A 203 -24.64 -5.38 28.87
CA SER A 203 -25.07 -4.97 30.23
C SER A 203 -25.78 -6.06 31.01
N SER A 204 -26.22 -7.14 30.36
CA SER A 204 -27.06 -8.14 31.00
C SER A 204 -26.98 -9.49 30.33
N ASN A 205 -27.33 -10.54 31.10
CA ASN A 205 -27.39 -11.91 30.59
C ASN A 205 -28.65 -12.13 29.74
N THR A 206 -28.67 -11.55 28.56
CA THR A 206 -29.78 -11.66 27.59
C THR A 206 -29.24 -11.52 26.15
N ASN A 207 -29.95 -12.09 25.20
CA ASN A 207 -29.69 -11.87 23.80
C ASN A 207 -30.52 -10.72 23.19
N VAL A 208 -31.22 -9.97 24.00
CA VAL A 208 -31.94 -8.78 23.59
C VAL A 208 -30.97 -7.70 23.20
N GLY A 209 -31.16 -7.11 22.05
CA GLY A 209 -30.27 -6.12 21.44
C GLY A 209 -29.43 -6.67 20.29
N GLY A 210 -29.23 -7.99 20.24
CA GLY A 210 -28.51 -8.63 19.13
C GLY A 210 -27.15 -7.98 18.87
N TRP A 211 -26.80 -7.80 17.60
CA TRP A 211 -25.53 -7.17 17.20
C TRP A 211 -25.30 -5.79 17.83
N LYS A 212 -26.32 -4.98 17.95
CA LYS A 212 -26.21 -3.62 18.51
C LYS A 212 -25.74 -3.60 19.96
N GLY A 213 -26.14 -4.61 20.76
CA GLY A 213 -25.83 -4.70 22.18
C GLY A 213 -24.69 -5.65 22.52
N CYS A 214 -24.09 -6.35 21.55
CA CYS A 214 -23.14 -7.40 21.84
C CYS A 214 -21.77 -6.87 22.26
N ASP A 215 -21.09 -7.62 23.11
CA ASP A 215 -19.76 -7.30 23.61
C ASP A 215 -18.72 -7.25 22.47
N LEU A 216 -18.82 -8.10 21.48
CA LEU A 216 -17.91 -8.05 20.33
C LEU A 216 -17.94 -6.68 19.66
N ARG A 217 -19.12 -6.12 19.43
CA ARG A 217 -19.27 -4.79 18.85
C ARG A 217 -18.76 -3.70 19.78
N TYR A 218 -19.09 -3.81 21.06
CA TYR A 218 -18.79 -2.78 22.06
C TYR A 218 -17.30 -2.80 22.45
N ASP A 219 -16.80 -3.95 22.88
CA ASP A 219 -15.46 -4.08 23.45
C ASP A 219 -14.37 -4.34 22.43
N VAL A 220 -14.65 -5.14 21.39
CA VAL A 220 -13.63 -5.50 20.38
C VAL A 220 -13.58 -4.48 19.27
N LEU A 221 -14.72 -4.11 18.70
CA LEU A 221 -14.79 -3.11 17.64
C LEU A 221 -14.84 -1.67 18.16
N GLY A 222 -14.99 -1.47 19.47
CA GLY A 222 -14.90 -0.17 20.11
C GLY A 222 -16.05 0.79 19.82
N SER A 223 -17.22 0.28 19.42
CA SER A 223 -18.36 1.13 19.14
C SER A 223 -19.05 1.57 20.42
N THR A 224 -19.10 2.87 20.65
CA THR A 224 -19.88 3.47 21.75
C THR A 224 -21.31 3.82 21.34
N ASN A 225 -21.63 3.74 20.06
CA ASN A 225 -22.96 4.06 19.55
C ASN A 225 -23.88 2.85 19.64
N THR A 226 -24.82 2.90 20.58
CA THR A 226 -25.80 1.83 20.80
C THR A 226 -27.05 1.97 19.91
N ASN A 227 -27.22 3.06 19.18
CA ASN A 227 -28.49 3.41 18.55
C ASN A 227 -28.60 3.04 17.08
N ASP A 228 -27.49 3.02 16.35
CA ASP A 228 -27.50 2.76 14.92
C ASP A 228 -26.62 1.56 14.61
N GLY A 229 -26.94 0.70 13.81
CA GLY A 229 -26.16 -0.48 13.44
C GLY A 229 -24.74 -0.19 12.92
N ASP A 230 -24.34 1.07 12.82
CA ASP A 230 -23.03 1.47 12.32
C ASP A 230 -22.00 1.51 13.45
N ALA A 231 -21.17 0.48 13.47
CA ALA A 231 -19.94 0.51 14.25
C ALA A 231 -18.94 1.44 13.54
N THR A 232 -19.07 2.74 13.74
CA THR A 232 -17.97 3.66 13.42
C THR A 232 -16.96 3.56 14.56
N ALA A 233 -15.96 2.75 14.39
CA ALA A 233 -14.90 2.55 15.37
C ALA A 233 -13.87 3.69 15.33
N THR A 234 -14.29 4.92 15.15
CA THR A 234 -13.42 6.10 15.17
C THR A 234 -12.79 6.35 16.53
N THR A 235 -13.25 5.66 17.59
CA THR A 235 -12.75 5.81 18.96
C THR A 235 -12.62 4.47 19.66
N ALA A 236 -12.17 3.43 18.96
CA ALA A 236 -11.93 2.14 19.58
C ALA A 236 -10.94 2.30 20.75
N THR A 237 -11.40 1.96 21.94
CA THR A 237 -10.54 1.93 23.15
C THR A 237 -9.71 0.65 23.20
N ASN A 238 -10.07 -0.36 22.43
CA ASN A 238 -9.38 -1.63 22.37
C ASN A 238 -8.23 -1.59 21.38
N PRO A 239 -6.98 -1.90 21.80
CA PRO A 239 -5.82 -1.88 20.91
C PRO A 239 -5.93 -2.81 19.69
N VAL A 240 -6.61 -3.95 19.82
CA VAL A 240 -6.83 -4.87 18.69
C VAL A 240 -7.72 -4.24 17.65
N ALA A 241 -8.82 -3.64 18.05
CA ALA A 241 -9.72 -2.94 17.12
C ALA A 241 -9.00 -1.77 16.42
N ASN A 242 -8.22 -0.98 17.15
CA ASN A 242 -7.42 0.11 16.57
C ASN A 242 -6.42 -0.40 15.52
N THR A 243 -5.82 -1.56 15.74
CA THR A 243 -4.87 -2.16 14.79
C THR A 243 -5.57 -2.70 13.54
N LEU A 244 -6.78 -3.22 13.69
CA LEU A 244 -7.57 -3.77 12.57
C LEU A 244 -8.16 -2.69 11.67
N MET A 245 -8.26 -1.46 12.14
CA MET A 245 -8.94 -0.36 11.46
C MET A 245 -7.98 0.72 10.94
N ALA A 246 -6.71 0.61 11.25
CA ALA A 246 -5.65 1.45 10.72
C ALA A 246 -5.14 0.91 9.36
#